data_c7ea0ca72fced9be3a6d11cf1c267453
#
_entry.id   c7ea0ca72fced9be3a6d11cf1c267453
#
_cell.length_a   1.000
_cell.length_b   1.000
_cell.length_c   1.000
_cell.angle_alpha   90.00
_cell.angle_beta   90.00
_cell.angle_gamma   90.00
#
_symmetry.space_group_name_H-M   'P 1'
#
loop_
_entity.id
_entity.type
_entity.pdbx_description
1 polymer ?
#
loop_
_entity_poly.entity_id
_entity_poly.type
_entity_poly.pdbx_seq_one_letter_code
_entity_poly.pdbx_strand_id
1 'polypeptide(L)'
;MRGEGEVMPERNSVHLSRAAREVIAERQRQMSAEGYSLERDDHYVKCELAYAAAAYATCAGRPRAMTPLWPWQQSTFKPSADRRRDLIKAAALLLAEIERLDRIGLIRSWPVERDELGFFQHPDLPDFGEDAGDAEKCKAWIAEQGLEVSQVRLEYHSDEAVSERYAEAGDPDCSYWEPDRPDDDGWFCLAIHDTDDGPVCWWGRRVVTP
;
A
#
# COMPACT_ATOMS: atom_id res chain seq x y z
N MET A 1 42.04 -7.29 -35.36
CA MET A 1 40.68 -7.39 -34.80
C MET A 1 40.64 -6.49 -33.57
N ARG A 2 40.00 -5.36 -33.69
CA ARG A 2 39.81 -4.40 -32.57
C ARG A 2 38.44 -4.70 -31.99
N GLY A 3 38.39 -5.08 -30.70
CA GLY A 3 37.17 -5.28 -29.99
C GLY A 3 36.45 -3.93 -29.77
N GLU A 4 35.26 -3.82 -30.30
CA GLU A 4 34.35 -2.72 -30.01
C GLU A 4 33.84 -2.88 -28.59
N GLY A 5 34.24 -1.95 -27.73
CA GLY A 5 33.73 -1.86 -26.39
C GLY A 5 32.28 -1.39 -26.43
N GLU A 6 31.37 -2.25 -26.01
CA GLU A 6 29.97 -1.96 -25.83
C GLU A 6 29.81 -0.92 -24.69
N VAL A 7 29.54 0.33 -25.08
CA VAL A 7 29.24 1.40 -24.15
C VAL A 7 27.83 1.16 -23.58
N MET A 8 27.75 0.66 -22.35
CA MET A 8 26.51 0.57 -21.60
C MET A 8 25.88 1.96 -21.47
N PRO A 9 24.57 2.12 -21.72
CA PRO A 9 23.92 3.42 -21.56
C PRO A 9 23.98 3.84 -20.08
N GLU A 10 24.53 5.03 -19.83
CA GLU A 10 24.51 5.66 -18.52
C GLU A 10 23.06 5.72 -18.00
N ARG A 11 22.83 5.16 -16.82
CA ARG A 11 21.56 5.33 -16.11
C ARG A 11 21.37 6.83 -15.87
N ASN A 12 20.37 7.40 -16.51
CA ASN A 12 19.94 8.78 -16.29
C ASN A 12 19.55 8.95 -14.82
N SER A 13 20.49 9.32 -13.98
CA SER A 13 20.19 9.68 -12.59
C SER A 13 19.44 11.01 -12.62
N VAL A 14 18.13 10.98 -12.42
CA VAL A 14 17.30 12.19 -12.31
C VAL A 14 17.79 12.99 -11.11
N HIS A 15 18.55 14.04 -11.36
CA HIS A 15 18.98 14.97 -10.32
C HIS A 15 17.78 15.79 -9.82
N LEU A 16 17.23 15.41 -8.69
CA LEU A 16 16.18 16.19 -8.03
C LEU A 16 16.70 17.59 -7.66
N SER A 17 15.92 18.61 -7.98
CA SER A 17 16.22 19.99 -7.54
C SER A 17 16.22 20.07 -5.99
N ARG A 18 16.85 21.11 -5.45
CA ARG A 18 16.82 21.40 -4.01
C ARG A 18 15.37 21.48 -3.50
N ALA A 19 14.48 22.15 -4.25
CA ALA A 19 13.07 22.31 -3.88
C ALA A 19 12.36 20.94 -3.78
N ALA A 20 12.55 20.06 -4.77
CA ALA A 20 11.94 18.73 -4.76
C ALA A 20 12.40 17.90 -3.57
N ARG A 21 13.70 17.89 -3.26
CA ARG A 21 14.21 17.20 -2.07
C ARG A 21 13.62 17.72 -0.77
N GLU A 22 13.46 19.03 -0.64
CA GLU A 22 12.88 19.62 0.57
C GLU A 22 11.38 19.32 0.72
N VAL A 23 10.63 19.20 -0.37
CA VAL A 23 9.22 18.77 -0.35
C VAL A 23 9.11 17.32 0.12
N ILE A 24 9.91 16.42 -0.44
CA ILE A 24 9.96 15.02 -0.02
C ILE A 24 10.35 14.89 1.46
N ALA A 25 11.38 15.63 1.88
CA ALA A 25 11.81 15.64 3.29
C ALA A 25 10.72 16.16 4.23
N GLU A 26 9.95 17.17 3.81
CA GLU A 26 8.82 17.67 4.61
C GLU A 26 7.69 16.63 4.70
N ARG A 27 7.37 15.94 3.61
CA ARG A 27 6.40 14.84 3.61
C ARG A 27 6.82 13.74 4.59
N GLN A 28 8.06 13.29 4.53
CA GLN A 28 8.62 12.30 5.45
C GLN A 28 8.57 12.78 6.91
N ARG A 29 8.90 14.05 7.16
CA ARG A 29 8.80 14.65 8.49
C ARG A 29 7.37 14.66 9.02
N GLN A 30 6.38 14.98 8.18
CA GLN A 30 4.97 14.94 8.56
C GLN A 30 4.55 13.53 8.97
N MET A 31 5.00 12.50 8.25
CA MET A 31 4.72 11.11 8.58
C MET A 31 5.41 10.67 9.89
N SER A 32 6.70 10.95 10.04
CA SER A 32 7.50 10.46 11.17
C SER A 32 7.31 11.26 12.47
N ALA A 33 7.14 12.59 12.38
CA ALA A 33 7.12 13.48 13.54
C ALA A 33 5.71 13.93 13.95
N GLU A 34 4.75 13.99 13.00
CA GLU A 34 3.38 14.44 13.26
C GLU A 34 2.35 13.31 13.22
N GLY A 35 2.79 12.08 12.91
CA GLY A 35 1.95 10.87 12.91
C GLY A 35 0.92 10.85 11.77
N TYR A 36 1.18 11.55 10.66
CA TYR A 36 0.38 11.41 9.45
C TYR A 36 0.76 10.11 8.75
N SER A 37 -0.09 9.09 8.86
CA SER A 37 0.10 7.84 8.14
C SER A 37 -0.66 7.84 6.82
N LEU A 38 -0.34 6.89 5.94
CA LEU A 38 -1.05 6.72 4.67
C LEU A 38 -2.53 6.41 4.92
N GLU A 39 -2.83 5.56 5.90
CA GLU A 39 -4.18 5.19 6.31
C GLU A 39 -4.97 6.42 6.81
N ARG A 40 -4.31 7.32 7.54
CA ARG A 40 -4.95 8.56 7.98
C ARG A 40 -5.26 9.48 6.81
N ASP A 41 -4.34 9.62 5.86
CA ASP A 41 -4.56 10.42 4.66
C ASP A 41 -5.73 9.86 3.86
N ASP A 42 -5.90 8.55 3.80
CA ASP A 42 -6.99 7.89 3.08
C ASP A 42 -8.40 8.19 3.64
N HIS A 43 -8.50 8.65 4.89
CA HIS A 43 -9.77 9.13 5.46
C HIS A 43 -10.18 10.53 4.96
N TYR A 44 -9.28 11.28 4.33
CA TYR A 44 -9.55 12.64 3.85
C TYR A 44 -10.20 12.65 2.46
N VAL A 45 -11.44 12.16 2.39
CA VAL A 45 -12.17 11.95 1.12
C VAL A 45 -12.88 13.18 0.57
N LYS A 46 -12.86 14.32 1.31
CA LYS A 46 -13.50 15.59 0.92
C LYS A 46 -12.48 16.64 0.49
N CYS A 47 -11.38 16.24 -0.12
CA CYS A 47 -10.29 17.09 -0.58
C CYS A 47 -9.59 17.88 0.56
N GLU A 48 -9.63 17.39 1.81
CA GLU A 48 -9.07 18.10 2.96
C GLU A 48 -7.57 18.40 2.78
N LEU A 49 -6.79 17.44 2.23
CA LEU A 49 -5.36 17.63 1.99
C LEU A 49 -5.12 18.74 0.94
N ALA A 50 -5.91 18.77 -0.13
CA ALA A 50 -5.83 19.81 -1.15
C ALA A 50 -6.25 21.18 -0.60
N TYR A 51 -7.29 21.26 0.21
CA TYR A 51 -7.68 22.51 0.89
C TYR A 51 -6.62 22.98 1.87
N ALA A 52 -6.01 22.10 2.64
CA ALA A 52 -4.92 22.45 3.55
C ALA A 52 -3.69 22.97 2.79
N ALA A 53 -3.37 22.36 1.66
CA ALA A 53 -2.31 22.86 0.77
C ALA A 53 -2.62 24.26 0.25
N ALA A 54 -3.85 24.51 -0.21
CA ALA A 54 -4.30 25.81 -0.66
C ALA A 54 -4.24 26.87 0.46
N ALA A 55 -4.60 26.49 1.70
CA ALA A 55 -4.48 27.36 2.87
C ALA A 55 -3.03 27.80 3.10
N TYR A 56 -2.07 26.86 3.09
CA TYR A 56 -0.65 27.21 3.24
C TYR A 56 -0.14 28.04 2.07
N ALA A 57 -0.51 27.70 0.82
CA ALA A 57 -0.05 28.43 -0.36
C ALA A 57 -0.54 29.89 -0.38
N THR A 58 -1.81 30.11 -0.04
CA THR A 58 -2.44 31.46 -0.06
C THR A 58 -2.04 32.31 1.13
N CYS A 59 -1.76 31.71 2.28
CA CYS A 59 -1.35 32.38 3.51
C CYS A 59 0.17 32.41 3.72
N ALA A 60 0.96 31.93 2.78
CA ALA A 60 2.40 31.78 2.90
C ALA A 60 3.10 33.10 3.30
N GLY A 61 3.92 33.01 4.35
CA GLY A 61 4.62 34.17 4.92
C GLY A 61 3.76 35.06 5.85
N ARG A 62 2.58 34.58 6.27
CA ARG A 62 1.65 35.32 7.15
C ARG A 62 1.36 34.50 8.43
N PRO A 63 2.20 34.57 9.45
CA PRO A 63 2.17 33.65 10.60
C PRO A 63 0.91 33.78 11.48
N ARG A 64 0.07 34.80 11.26
CA ARG A 64 -1.22 34.97 11.96
C ARG A 64 -2.41 34.92 11.03
N ALA A 65 -2.22 34.43 9.79
CA ALA A 65 -3.32 34.32 8.85
C ALA A 65 -4.37 33.30 9.34
N MET A 66 -5.61 33.63 9.07
CA MET A 66 -6.75 32.70 9.18
C MET A 66 -7.37 32.55 7.79
N THR A 67 -7.85 31.38 7.46
CA THR A 67 -8.45 31.12 6.15
C THR A 67 -9.55 30.06 6.26
N PRO A 68 -10.67 30.23 5.56
CA PRO A 68 -11.71 29.22 5.48
C PRO A 68 -11.28 27.98 4.70
N LEU A 69 -10.14 28.05 3.99
CA LEU A 69 -9.59 26.90 3.27
C LEU A 69 -8.96 25.86 4.21
N TRP A 70 -8.64 26.24 5.47
CA TRP A 70 -8.12 25.27 6.42
C TRP A 70 -9.23 24.32 6.85
N PRO A 71 -9.15 23.01 6.53
CA PRO A 71 -10.27 22.08 6.68
C PRO A 71 -10.48 21.61 8.13
N TRP A 72 -9.51 21.84 9.01
CA TRP A 72 -9.55 21.41 10.40
C TRP A 72 -9.70 22.60 11.35
N GLN A 73 -9.52 22.36 12.66
CA GLN A 73 -9.57 23.45 13.64
C GLN A 73 -8.52 24.52 13.36
N GLN A 74 -8.90 25.79 13.34
CA GLN A 74 -8.00 26.91 13.04
C GLN A 74 -6.77 26.98 13.96
N SER A 75 -6.88 26.49 15.19
CA SER A 75 -5.77 26.38 16.14
C SER A 75 -4.65 25.44 15.68
N THR A 76 -4.95 24.52 14.76
CA THR A 76 -3.97 23.61 14.17
C THR A 76 -3.29 24.18 12.93
N PHE A 77 -3.79 25.28 12.37
CA PHE A 77 -3.16 25.97 11.26
C PHE A 77 -1.96 26.78 11.73
N LYS A 78 -0.77 26.46 11.24
CA LYS A 78 0.51 27.04 11.69
C LYS A 78 1.32 27.59 10.52
N PRO A 79 0.83 28.66 9.85
CA PRO A 79 1.64 29.35 8.85
C PRO A 79 2.83 30.04 9.52
N SER A 80 3.93 30.13 8.81
CA SER A 80 5.17 30.75 9.28
C SER A 80 5.39 32.15 8.68
N ALA A 81 6.41 32.86 9.17
CA ALA A 81 6.88 34.09 8.53
C ALA A 81 7.71 33.80 7.25
N ASP A 82 8.23 32.57 7.12
CA ASP A 82 8.97 32.16 5.94
C ASP A 82 8.00 31.64 4.87
N ARG A 83 7.78 32.47 3.85
CA ARG A 83 6.94 32.14 2.70
C ARG A 83 7.38 30.84 2.02
N ARG A 84 8.69 30.63 1.89
CA ARG A 84 9.21 29.44 1.22
C ARG A 84 8.89 28.18 2.02
N ARG A 85 9.03 28.23 3.34
CA ARG A 85 8.69 27.14 4.24
C ARG A 85 7.22 26.72 4.12
N ASP A 86 6.30 27.70 4.05
CA ASP A 86 4.88 27.42 3.92
C ASP A 86 4.53 26.85 2.54
N LEU A 87 5.22 27.27 1.47
CA LEU A 87 5.06 26.68 0.15
C LEU A 87 5.56 25.23 0.09
N ILE A 88 6.61 24.88 0.83
CA ILE A 88 7.09 23.50 0.96
C ILE A 88 6.04 22.64 1.68
N LYS A 89 5.41 23.14 2.75
CA LYS A 89 4.30 22.44 3.44
C LYS A 89 3.12 22.22 2.51
N ALA A 90 2.76 23.24 1.71
CA ALA A 90 1.69 23.13 0.74
C ALA A 90 1.99 22.03 -0.31
N ALA A 91 3.20 22.03 -0.85
CA ALA A 91 3.61 21.02 -1.83
C ALA A 91 3.65 19.60 -1.23
N ALA A 92 4.08 19.44 0.02
CA ALA A 92 4.05 18.16 0.73
C ALA A 92 2.63 17.63 0.96
N LEU A 93 1.66 18.52 1.23
CA LEU A 93 0.24 18.17 1.35
C LEU A 93 -0.38 17.80 -0.01
N LEU A 94 0.01 18.46 -1.11
CA LEU A 94 -0.40 18.05 -2.45
C LEU A 94 0.19 16.71 -2.84
N LEU A 95 1.44 16.45 -2.47
CA LEU A 95 2.05 15.14 -2.68
C LEU A 95 1.27 14.06 -1.91
N ALA A 96 0.90 14.32 -0.64
CA ALA A 96 0.07 13.41 0.15
C ALA A 96 -1.29 13.13 -0.52
N GLU A 97 -1.93 14.15 -1.12
CA GLU A 97 -3.20 13.98 -1.84
C GLU A 97 -3.04 13.14 -3.10
N ILE A 98 -1.98 13.38 -3.88
CA ILE A 98 -1.69 12.57 -5.08
C ILE A 98 -1.45 11.11 -4.67
N GLU A 99 -0.57 10.87 -3.69
CA GLU A 99 -0.30 9.52 -3.16
C GLU A 99 -1.59 8.84 -2.67
N ARG A 100 -2.52 9.59 -2.04
CA ARG A 100 -3.82 9.08 -1.62
C ARG A 100 -4.68 8.69 -2.84
N LEU A 101 -4.73 9.53 -3.87
CA LEU A 101 -5.48 9.25 -5.10
C LEU A 101 -4.92 8.03 -5.84
N ASP A 102 -3.59 7.89 -5.87
CA ASP A 102 -2.92 6.72 -6.46
C ASP A 102 -3.29 5.40 -5.74
N ARG A 103 -3.70 5.49 -4.46
CA ARG A 103 -4.16 4.33 -3.69
C ARG A 103 -5.66 4.05 -3.78
N ILE A 104 -6.45 4.90 -4.44
CA ILE A 104 -7.88 4.66 -4.64
C ILE A 104 -8.06 3.43 -5.53
N GLY A 105 -8.85 2.45 -5.07
CA GLY A 105 -9.08 1.20 -5.77
C GLY A 105 -8.00 0.14 -5.59
N LEU A 106 -6.94 0.44 -4.82
CA LEU A 106 -5.99 -0.60 -4.45
C LEU A 106 -6.50 -1.42 -3.27
N ILE A 107 -6.39 -2.75 -3.37
CA ILE A 107 -6.74 -3.66 -2.29
C ILE A 107 -5.87 -3.41 -1.05
N ARG A 108 -6.44 -3.51 0.15
CA ARG A 108 -5.77 -3.22 1.42
C ARG A 108 -5.95 -4.37 2.39
N SER A 109 -5.18 -4.39 3.46
CA SER A 109 -5.40 -5.34 4.54
C SER A 109 -6.84 -5.25 5.07
N TRP A 110 -7.47 -6.41 5.23
CA TRP A 110 -8.84 -6.56 5.75
C TRP A 110 -8.83 -7.55 6.91
N PRO A 111 -9.70 -7.40 7.91
CA PRO A 111 -9.87 -8.40 8.96
C PRO A 111 -10.22 -9.76 8.37
N VAL A 112 -9.50 -10.80 8.77
CA VAL A 112 -9.73 -12.16 8.27
C VAL A 112 -10.87 -12.78 9.08
N GLU A 113 -12.07 -12.81 8.50
CA GLU A 113 -13.24 -13.48 9.03
C GLU A 113 -13.45 -14.76 8.23
N ARG A 114 -13.08 -15.90 8.82
CA ARG A 114 -13.14 -17.20 8.16
C ARG A 114 -14.52 -17.84 8.36
N ASP A 115 -14.97 -18.61 7.37
CA ASP A 115 -16.19 -19.41 7.46
C ASP A 115 -16.01 -20.63 8.37
N GLU A 116 -17.06 -21.48 8.45
CA GLU A 116 -17.09 -22.67 9.30
C GLU A 116 -16.05 -23.73 8.86
N LEU A 117 -15.62 -23.74 7.61
CA LEU A 117 -14.60 -24.63 7.06
C LEU A 117 -13.20 -24.01 7.11
N GLY A 118 -13.08 -22.76 7.53
CA GLY A 118 -11.81 -22.08 7.64
C GLY A 118 -11.39 -21.29 6.40
N PHE A 119 -12.26 -21.15 5.41
CA PHE A 119 -11.99 -20.37 4.20
C PHE A 119 -12.21 -18.87 4.41
N PHE A 120 -11.53 -18.09 3.60
CA PHE A 120 -11.63 -16.63 3.60
C PHE A 120 -11.39 -16.11 2.19
N GLN A 121 -12.15 -15.12 1.78
CA GLN A 121 -11.88 -14.34 0.58
C GLN A 121 -11.96 -12.86 0.93
N HIS A 122 -10.92 -12.13 0.56
CA HIS A 122 -10.91 -10.68 0.73
C HIS A 122 -12.05 -10.06 -0.09
N PRO A 123 -12.87 -9.13 0.48
CA PRO A 123 -14.05 -8.60 -0.20
C PRO A 123 -13.73 -7.86 -1.51
N ASP A 124 -12.53 -7.28 -1.65
CA ASP A 124 -12.10 -6.58 -2.85
C ASP A 124 -11.25 -7.48 -3.80
N LEU A 125 -11.09 -8.78 -3.49
CA LEU A 125 -10.44 -9.72 -4.39
C LEU A 125 -11.43 -10.14 -5.47
N PRO A 126 -11.13 -9.89 -6.77
CA PRO A 126 -12.00 -10.33 -7.85
C PRO A 126 -12.11 -11.85 -7.90
N ASP A 127 -13.26 -12.34 -8.33
CA ASP A 127 -13.40 -13.71 -8.80
C ASP A 127 -12.78 -13.82 -10.19
N PHE A 128 -11.72 -14.58 -10.31
CA PHE A 128 -11.01 -14.79 -11.58
C PHE A 128 -11.59 -15.95 -12.38
N GLY A 129 -12.43 -16.81 -11.78
CA GLY A 129 -12.94 -18.02 -12.41
C GLY A 129 -11.88 -19.12 -12.53
N GLU A 130 -12.22 -20.18 -13.26
CA GLU A 130 -11.40 -21.41 -13.41
C GLU A 130 -10.97 -21.67 -14.87
N ASP A 131 -11.28 -20.78 -15.80
CA ASP A 131 -10.99 -20.95 -17.21
C ASP A 131 -9.51 -20.68 -17.56
N ALA A 132 -9.05 -21.23 -18.68
CA ALA A 132 -7.65 -21.14 -19.12
C ALA A 132 -7.10 -19.71 -19.28
N GLY A 133 -7.99 -18.70 -19.45
CA GLY A 133 -7.60 -17.28 -19.53
C GLY A 133 -7.55 -16.55 -18.19
N ASP A 134 -8.02 -17.19 -17.11
CA ASP A 134 -8.22 -16.51 -15.82
C ASP A 134 -6.91 -16.34 -15.06
N ALA A 135 -5.95 -17.21 -15.25
CA ALA A 135 -4.61 -17.07 -14.72
C ALA A 135 -3.91 -15.78 -15.22
N GLU A 136 -4.11 -15.40 -16.48
CA GLU A 136 -3.53 -14.17 -17.03
C GLU A 136 -4.28 -12.93 -16.52
N LYS A 137 -5.60 -13.00 -16.30
CA LYS A 137 -6.39 -11.92 -15.67
C LYS A 137 -5.91 -11.71 -14.21
N CYS A 138 -5.71 -12.78 -13.47
CA CYS A 138 -5.19 -12.73 -12.11
C CYS A 138 -3.79 -12.08 -12.06
N LYS A 139 -2.87 -12.49 -12.93
CA LYS A 139 -1.53 -11.89 -13.03
C LYS A 139 -1.58 -10.41 -13.40
N ALA A 140 -2.43 -10.03 -14.36
CA ALA A 140 -2.60 -8.66 -14.76
C ALA A 140 -3.14 -7.80 -13.60
N TRP A 141 -4.13 -8.31 -12.87
CA TRP A 141 -4.67 -7.63 -11.70
C TRP A 141 -3.64 -7.48 -10.57
N ILE A 142 -2.88 -8.55 -10.25
CA ILE A 142 -1.80 -8.49 -9.27
C ILE A 142 -0.79 -7.38 -9.64
N ALA A 143 -0.43 -7.30 -10.92
CA ALA A 143 0.50 -6.28 -11.41
C ALA A 143 -0.11 -4.86 -11.32
N GLU A 144 -1.38 -4.68 -11.69
CA GLU A 144 -2.11 -3.41 -11.57
C GLU A 144 -2.23 -2.98 -10.11
N GLN A 145 -2.48 -3.93 -9.22
CA GLN A 145 -2.50 -3.68 -7.79
C GLN A 145 -1.11 -3.40 -7.20
N GLY A 146 -0.02 -3.60 -7.93
CA GLY A 146 1.35 -3.47 -7.42
C GLY A 146 1.62 -4.41 -6.24
N LEU A 147 1.14 -5.65 -6.36
CA LEU A 147 1.31 -6.67 -5.32
C LEU A 147 2.43 -7.65 -5.67
N GLU A 148 3.13 -8.07 -4.65
CA GLU A 148 3.80 -9.36 -4.58
C GLU A 148 2.84 -10.34 -3.92
N VAL A 149 2.71 -11.55 -4.47
CA VAL A 149 1.85 -12.60 -3.92
C VAL A 149 2.68 -13.82 -3.56
N SER A 150 2.48 -14.34 -2.36
CA SER A 150 3.05 -15.60 -1.88
C SER A 150 1.93 -16.58 -1.57
N GLN A 151 2.10 -17.83 -1.96
CA GLN A 151 1.16 -18.90 -1.70
C GLN A 151 1.75 -19.87 -0.69
N VAL A 152 0.98 -20.18 0.34
CA VAL A 152 1.34 -21.17 1.36
C VAL A 152 0.28 -22.25 1.34
N ARG A 153 0.69 -23.51 1.19
CA ARG A 153 -0.20 -24.67 1.14
C ARG A 153 -0.22 -25.38 2.47
N LEU A 154 -1.36 -25.88 2.88
CA LEU A 154 -1.52 -26.63 4.13
C LEU A 154 -0.64 -27.87 4.14
N GLU A 155 -0.51 -28.58 3.03
CA GLU A 155 0.33 -29.79 2.91
C GLU A 155 1.81 -29.56 3.25
N TYR A 156 2.30 -28.31 3.15
CA TYR A 156 3.69 -27.91 3.47
C TYR A 156 3.79 -27.06 4.73
N HIS A 157 2.80 -27.14 5.62
CA HIS A 157 2.82 -26.40 6.86
C HIS A 157 4.07 -26.75 7.70
N SER A 158 4.63 -25.77 8.39
CA SER A 158 5.84 -25.92 9.20
C SER A 158 5.68 -26.90 10.37
N ASP A 159 4.46 -27.04 10.89
CA ASP A 159 4.09 -28.08 11.86
C ASP A 159 3.51 -29.30 11.13
N GLU A 160 4.25 -30.41 11.14
CA GLU A 160 3.89 -31.66 10.47
C GLU A 160 2.54 -32.23 10.98
N ALA A 161 2.19 -32.03 12.26
CA ALA A 161 0.93 -32.49 12.80
C ALA A 161 -0.31 -31.82 12.17
N VAL A 162 -0.15 -30.60 11.65
CA VAL A 162 -1.23 -29.86 10.95
C VAL A 162 -1.46 -30.46 9.56
N SER A 163 -0.40 -30.74 8.81
CA SER A 163 -0.49 -31.36 7.47
C SER A 163 -0.95 -32.84 7.54
N GLU A 164 -0.48 -33.59 8.53
CA GLU A 164 -0.93 -34.99 8.77
C GLU A 164 -2.42 -35.02 9.10
N ARG A 165 -2.92 -34.10 9.95
CA ARG A 165 -4.34 -34.02 10.28
C ARG A 165 -5.22 -33.85 9.03
N TYR A 166 -4.81 -32.99 8.10
CA TYR A 166 -5.55 -32.80 6.85
C TYR A 166 -5.54 -34.06 5.98
N ALA A 167 -4.39 -34.71 5.85
CA ALA A 167 -4.24 -35.93 5.06
C ALA A 167 -5.08 -37.08 5.61
N GLU A 168 -5.27 -37.16 6.94
CA GLU A 168 -6.05 -38.22 7.61
C GLU A 168 -7.56 -37.94 7.60
N ALA A 169 -7.98 -36.66 7.68
CA ALA A 169 -9.39 -36.29 7.83
C ALA A 169 -10.22 -36.59 6.58
N GLY A 170 -9.66 -36.33 5.38
CA GLY A 170 -10.34 -36.57 4.11
C GLY A 170 -11.56 -35.65 3.88
N ASP A 171 -11.65 -34.56 4.64
CA ASP A 171 -12.68 -33.54 4.50
C ASP A 171 -12.04 -32.15 4.23
N PRO A 172 -12.79 -31.17 3.69
CA PRO A 172 -12.26 -29.87 3.33
C PRO A 172 -12.05 -28.93 4.54
N ASP A 173 -12.34 -29.36 5.78
CA ASP A 173 -12.21 -28.50 6.96
C ASP A 173 -10.75 -28.16 7.24
N CYS A 174 -10.40 -26.90 7.03
CA CYS A 174 -9.11 -26.32 7.38
C CYS A 174 -9.21 -25.24 8.47
N SER A 175 -10.30 -25.23 9.24
CA SER A 175 -10.57 -24.21 10.28
C SER A 175 -9.49 -24.15 11.38
N TYR A 176 -8.81 -25.27 11.61
CA TYR A 176 -7.71 -25.41 12.56
C TYR A 176 -6.36 -24.92 12.03
N TRP A 177 -6.24 -24.68 10.72
CA TRP A 177 -5.00 -24.27 10.10
C TRP A 177 -4.75 -22.78 10.25
N GLU A 178 -3.62 -22.39 10.82
CA GLU A 178 -3.13 -21.03 10.79
C GLU A 178 -1.99 -20.94 9.77
N PRO A 179 -2.26 -20.40 8.56
CA PRO A 179 -1.26 -20.34 7.49
C PRO A 179 0.00 -19.60 7.91
N ASP A 180 1.17 -20.19 7.67
CA ASP A 180 2.45 -19.55 7.91
C ASP A 180 2.52 -18.23 7.12
N ARG A 181 2.83 -17.15 7.83
CA ARG A 181 3.03 -15.86 7.20
C ARG A 181 4.44 -15.79 6.61
N PRO A 182 4.61 -15.34 5.36
CA PRO A 182 5.95 -15.13 4.81
C PRO A 182 6.78 -14.18 5.65
N ASP A 183 8.11 -14.34 5.58
CA ASP A 183 9.06 -13.45 6.25
C ASP A 183 8.88 -12.00 5.79
N ASP A 184 9.34 -11.06 6.59
CA ASP A 184 9.18 -9.62 6.44
C ASP A 184 7.78 -9.08 6.79
N ASP A 185 7.70 -7.74 6.90
CA ASP A 185 6.47 -7.03 7.21
C ASP A 185 5.62 -6.71 5.96
N GLY A 186 4.37 -6.33 6.21
CA GLY A 186 3.47 -5.81 5.17
C GLY A 186 2.62 -6.84 4.46
N TRP A 187 2.73 -8.13 4.80
CA TRP A 187 1.86 -9.17 4.26
C TRP A 187 0.47 -9.12 4.88
N PHE A 188 -0.57 -9.30 4.06
CA PHE A 188 -1.97 -9.47 4.47
C PHE A 188 -2.62 -10.60 3.68
N CYS A 189 -3.61 -11.25 4.28
CA CYS A 189 -4.29 -12.36 3.66
C CYS A 189 -5.22 -11.87 2.55
N LEU A 190 -5.10 -12.47 1.36
CA LEU A 190 -5.99 -12.24 0.22
C LEU A 190 -7.09 -13.30 0.15
N ALA A 191 -6.74 -14.55 0.34
CA ALA A 191 -7.68 -15.67 0.35
C ALA A 191 -7.12 -16.88 1.09
N ILE A 192 -8.02 -17.71 1.63
CA ILE A 192 -7.79 -19.08 2.04
C ILE A 192 -8.87 -19.89 1.35
N HIS A 193 -8.51 -20.75 0.42
CA HIS A 193 -9.46 -21.50 -0.39
C HIS A 193 -8.93 -22.91 -0.69
N ASP A 194 -9.81 -23.80 -1.07
CA ASP A 194 -9.45 -25.14 -1.49
C ASP A 194 -9.01 -25.17 -2.96
N THR A 195 -8.16 -26.13 -3.29
CA THR A 195 -7.72 -26.43 -4.65
C THR A 195 -7.68 -27.94 -4.84
N ASP A 196 -7.48 -28.43 -6.08
CA ASP A 196 -7.30 -29.85 -6.36
C ASP A 196 -6.15 -30.48 -5.54
N ASP A 197 -5.19 -29.66 -5.10
CA ASP A 197 -4.04 -30.05 -4.28
C ASP A 197 -4.25 -29.72 -2.78
N GLY A 198 -5.47 -29.37 -2.34
CA GLY A 198 -5.82 -29.00 -0.98
C GLY A 198 -5.77 -27.50 -0.69
N PRO A 199 -6.01 -27.11 0.58
CA PRO A 199 -6.12 -25.71 0.99
C PRO A 199 -4.85 -24.90 0.76
N VAL A 200 -5.03 -23.68 0.22
CA VAL A 200 -3.97 -22.71 -0.02
C VAL A 200 -4.33 -21.36 0.58
N CYS A 201 -3.35 -20.70 1.17
CA CYS A 201 -3.45 -19.30 1.58
C CYS A 201 -2.67 -18.43 0.63
N TRP A 202 -3.30 -17.36 0.16
CA TRP A 202 -2.66 -16.30 -0.62
C TRP A 202 -2.36 -15.10 0.27
N TRP A 203 -1.09 -14.79 0.40
CA TRP A 203 -0.60 -13.58 1.04
C TRP A 203 -0.26 -12.54 -0.01
N GLY A 204 -0.74 -11.31 0.18
CA GLY A 204 -0.36 -10.17 -0.65
C GLY A 204 0.48 -9.17 0.12
N ARG A 205 1.46 -8.56 -0.56
CA ARG A 205 2.28 -7.46 -0.04
C ARG A 205 2.46 -6.39 -1.10
N ARG A 206 2.43 -5.11 -0.72
CA ARG A 206 2.75 -4.01 -1.63
C ARG A 206 4.21 -4.05 -2.04
N VAL A 207 4.46 -4.01 -3.35
CA VAL A 207 5.81 -3.79 -3.86
C VAL A 207 6.16 -2.33 -3.64
N VAL A 208 7.11 -2.07 -2.73
CA VAL A 208 7.66 -0.73 -2.55
C VAL A 208 8.64 -0.50 -3.69
N THR A 209 8.22 0.26 -4.70
CA THR A 209 9.15 0.71 -5.74
C THR A 209 10.07 1.78 -5.15
N PRO A 210 11.39 1.60 -5.18
CA PRO A 210 12.36 2.51 -4.57
C PRO A 210 12.40 3.88 -5.26
#